data_e3afdd8c0ce9a86249664f56bb5d59f8
#
_entry.id   e3afdd8c0ce9a86249664f56bb5d59f8
#
_cell.length_a   1.000
_cell.length_b   1.000
_cell.length_c   1.000
_cell.angle_alpha   90.00
_cell.angle_beta   90.00
_cell.angle_gamma   90.00
#
_symmetry.space_group_name_H-M   'P 1'
#
loop_
_entity.id
_entity.type
_entity.pdbx_description
1 polymer ?
#
loop_
_entity_poly.entity_id
_entity_poly.type
_entity_poly.pdbx_seq_one_letter_code
_entity_poly.pdbx_strand_id
1 'polypeptide(L)'
;GLYNGDSRLDYTKLFFIPGLTLGLDKGYDAGHFNQSASMMTRLSEGDEGYGMVYNAMGQQHLSQEVTIPLEINQSAGTNFTVRLESSTADDLKIYLQDTFKNTLTLLNESAFTLTAENDLSDVGRFNLITTPVTLSIDDITNNNQIRIYKSQGANYITVDGLSNTNGDVDFKLYNITGALVMSKTL
;
A
#
# COMPACT_ATOMS: atom_id res chain seq x y z
N GLY A 1 -8.94 -8.28 7.78
CA GLY A 1 -8.91 -9.16 8.95
C GLY A 1 -7.63 -9.95 9.10
N LEU A 2 -7.28 -10.30 10.31
CA LEU A 2 -6.17 -11.16 10.72
C LEU A 2 -6.68 -12.56 11.00
N TYR A 3 -6.01 -13.59 10.48
CA TYR A 3 -6.47 -14.98 10.54
C TYR A 3 -5.34 -15.95 10.91
N ASN A 4 -5.72 -17.06 11.54
CA ASN A 4 -4.93 -18.29 11.63
C ASN A 4 -5.76 -19.42 11.00
N GLY A 5 -5.32 -19.89 9.83
CA GLY A 5 -6.15 -20.73 8.97
C GLY A 5 -7.48 -20.02 8.62
N ASP A 6 -8.60 -20.67 8.93
CA ASP A 6 -9.94 -20.11 8.70
C ASP A 6 -10.48 -19.29 9.88
N SER A 7 -9.80 -19.34 11.02
CA SER A 7 -10.24 -18.63 12.23
C SER A 7 -9.80 -17.17 12.19
N ARG A 8 -10.77 -16.24 12.20
CA ARG A 8 -10.48 -14.83 12.37
C ARG A 8 -10.07 -14.55 13.81
N LEU A 9 -8.87 -14.01 13.97
CA LEU A 9 -8.33 -13.62 15.27
C LEU A 9 -8.74 -12.19 15.62
N ASP A 10 -8.65 -11.27 14.63
CA ASP A 10 -8.91 -9.87 14.82
C ASP A 10 -9.22 -9.15 13.50
N TYR A 11 -9.60 -7.85 13.58
CA TYR A 11 -9.84 -7.03 12.41
C TYR A 11 -9.65 -5.54 12.70
N THR A 12 -9.40 -4.78 11.65
CA THR A 12 -9.52 -3.31 11.65
C THR A 12 -10.36 -2.86 10.46
N LYS A 13 -10.99 -1.70 10.55
CA LYS A 13 -11.79 -1.10 9.48
C LYS A 13 -11.33 0.31 9.19
N LEU A 14 -11.22 0.62 7.90
CA LEU A 14 -10.99 1.96 7.40
C LEU A 14 -12.31 2.53 6.90
N PHE A 15 -12.58 3.78 7.24
CA PHE A 15 -13.74 4.53 6.77
C PHE A 15 -13.27 5.81 6.08
N PHE A 16 -13.94 6.19 5.00
CA PHE A 16 -13.69 7.45 4.30
C PHE A 16 -14.96 8.30 4.39
N ILE A 17 -14.91 9.34 5.21
CA ILE A 17 -16.07 10.18 5.57
C ILE A 17 -15.76 11.64 5.25
N PRO A 18 -16.69 12.40 4.64
CA PRO A 18 -16.47 13.81 4.34
C PRO A 18 -16.13 14.64 5.59
N GLY A 19 -15.11 15.49 5.47
CA GLY A 19 -14.73 16.45 6.51
C GLY A 19 -13.86 15.92 7.63
N LEU A 20 -13.48 14.61 7.59
CA LEU A 20 -12.53 14.04 8.54
C LEU A 20 -11.08 14.25 8.10
N THR A 21 -10.13 13.90 8.99
CA THR A 21 -8.68 14.11 8.84
C THR A 21 -7.92 12.79 8.72
N LEU A 22 -6.60 12.81 8.79
CA LEU A 22 -5.75 11.63 8.98
C LEU A 22 -5.32 11.44 10.45
N GLY A 23 -5.75 12.35 11.31
CA GLY A 23 -5.55 12.33 12.75
C GLY A 23 -6.76 11.78 13.49
N LEU A 24 -6.82 12.02 14.81
CA LEU A 24 -7.91 11.54 15.66
C LEU A 24 -9.19 12.36 15.45
N ASP A 25 -10.20 11.73 14.87
CA ASP A 25 -11.55 12.29 14.71
C ASP A 25 -12.50 11.73 15.75
N LYS A 26 -12.72 12.50 16.83
CA LYS A 26 -13.53 12.07 17.98
C LYS A 26 -14.98 11.74 17.59
N GLY A 27 -15.42 10.55 17.99
CA GLY A 27 -16.76 10.04 17.68
C GLY A 27 -16.84 9.23 16.39
N TYR A 28 -15.77 9.18 15.61
CA TYR A 28 -15.64 8.35 14.39
C TYR A 28 -14.58 7.28 14.56
N ASP A 29 -13.44 7.62 15.15
CA ASP A 29 -12.39 6.67 15.48
C ASP A 29 -12.72 5.88 16.72
N ALA A 30 -12.30 4.62 16.74
CA ALA A 30 -12.43 3.76 17.92
C ALA A 30 -11.12 3.04 18.22
N GLY A 31 -10.65 3.21 19.45
CA GLY A 31 -9.44 2.56 19.94
C GLY A 31 -9.57 1.04 20.00
N HIS A 32 -8.47 0.36 19.79
CA HIS A 32 -8.35 -1.09 19.92
C HIS A 32 -7.94 -1.47 21.33
N PHE A 33 -8.61 -2.50 21.88
CA PHE A 33 -8.19 -3.12 23.12
C PHE A 33 -7.14 -4.19 22.80
N ASN A 34 -5.89 -3.93 23.18
CA ASN A 34 -4.77 -4.79 22.84
C ASN A 34 -4.95 -6.21 23.37
N GLN A 35 -4.71 -7.21 22.50
CA GLN A 35 -4.78 -8.64 22.78
C GLN A 35 -3.49 -9.31 22.31
N SER A 36 -3.22 -10.53 22.77
CA SER A 36 -2.01 -11.29 22.42
C SER A 36 -1.89 -11.62 20.93
N ALA A 37 -3.01 -11.73 20.22
CA ALA A 37 -3.06 -11.88 18.77
C ALA A 37 -3.99 -10.78 18.24
N SER A 38 -3.44 -9.69 17.74
CA SER A 38 -4.21 -8.52 17.33
C SER A 38 -3.67 -7.83 16.10
N MET A 39 -4.55 -7.08 15.43
CA MET A 39 -4.24 -6.24 14.30
C MET A 39 -4.96 -4.90 14.44
N MET A 40 -4.21 -3.82 14.42
CA MET A 40 -4.76 -2.48 14.57
C MET A 40 -4.04 -1.51 13.64
N THR A 41 -4.75 -0.51 13.15
CA THR A 41 -4.12 0.61 12.46
C THR A 41 -3.68 1.67 13.45
N ARG A 42 -2.76 2.52 13.02
CA ARG A 42 -2.40 3.75 13.71
C ARG A 42 -2.89 4.94 12.90
N LEU A 43 -2.98 6.09 13.55
CA LEU A 43 -3.27 7.33 12.83
C LEU A 43 -2.11 7.68 11.91
N SER A 44 -2.42 8.19 10.71
CA SER A 44 -1.39 8.62 9.76
C SER A 44 -0.82 9.99 10.11
N GLU A 45 -1.55 10.78 10.89
CA GLU A 45 -1.12 12.09 11.42
C GLU A 45 -1.45 12.18 12.91
N GLY A 46 -0.54 12.78 13.69
CA GLY A 46 -0.75 13.03 15.13
C GLY A 46 -0.96 11.75 15.95
N ASP A 47 -0.28 10.65 15.59
CA ASP A 47 -0.36 9.38 16.33
C ASP A 47 0.19 9.55 17.75
N GLU A 48 -0.68 9.42 18.75
CA GLU A 48 -0.34 9.46 20.18
C GLU A 48 -0.04 8.07 20.75
N GLY A 49 0.11 7.06 19.91
CA GLY A 49 0.43 5.69 20.32
C GLY A 49 -0.78 4.79 20.55
N TYR A 50 -1.97 5.21 20.15
CA TYR A 50 -3.18 4.38 20.29
C TYR A 50 -3.46 3.58 19.01
N GLY A 51 -3.65 2.27 19.17
CA GLY A 51 -4.13 1.42 18.07
C GLY A 51 -5.61 1.65 17.81
N MET A 52 -6.01 1.63 16.54
CA MET A 52 -7.40 1.83 16.10
C MET A 52 -7.99 0.55 15.54
N VAL A 53 -9.17 0.15 16.05
CA VAL A 53 -10.01 -0.87 15.42
C VAL A 53 -10.84 -0.25 14.30
N TYR A 54 -11.31 0.99 14.48
CA TYR A 54 -11.95 1.81 13.46
C TYR A 54 -11.11 3.06 13.26
N ASN A 55 -10.64 3.25 12.03
CA ASN A 55 -9.85 4.41 11.64
C ASN A 55 -10.60 5.13 10.53
N ALA A 56 -11.13 6.30 10.85
CA ALA A 56 -11.94 7.11 9.96
C ALA A 56 -11.09 8.24 9.38
N MET A 57 -11.09 8.38 8.08
CA MET A 57 -10.28 9.36 7.34
C MET A 57 -11.18 10.22 6.45
N GLY A 58 -10.68 11.38 6.05
CA GLY A 58 -11.40 12.25 5.13
C GLY A 58 -11.60 11.63 3.75
N GLN A 59 -12.80 11.78 3.19
CA GLN A 59 -13.14 11.25 1.85
C GLN A 59 -12.23 11.78 0.74
N GLN A 60 -11.62 12.96 0.90
CA GLN A 60 -10.64 13.51 -0.04
C GLN A 60 -9.41 12.61 -0.23
N HIS A 61 -9.12 11.75 0.75
CA HIS A 61 -7.99 10.81 0.70
C HIS A 61 -8.24 9.60 -0.20
N LEU A 62 -9.46 9.40 -0.70
CA LEU A 62 -9.74 8.40 -1.74
C LEU A 62 -9.08 8.73 -3.09
N SER A 63 -8.72 9.99 -3.33
CA SER A 63 -8.12 10.46 -4.59
C SER A 63 -6.60 10.56 -4.56
N GLN A 64 -5.95 10.11 -3.48
CA GLN A 64 -4.50 10.14 -3.31
C GLN A 64 -3.99 8.89 -2.61
N GLU A 65 -2.68 8.67 -2.66
CA GLU A 65 -2.04 7.62 -1.88
C GLU A 65 -2.02 8.01 -0.40
N VAL A 66 -2.41 7.06 0.46
CA VAL A 66 -2.30 7.21 1.92
C VAL A 66 -1.58 6.00 2.49
N THR A 67 -0.55 6.24 3.28
CA THR A 67 0.13 5.21 4.07
C THR A 67 -0.40 5.22 5.49
N ILE A 68 -0.92 4.07 5.93
CA ILE A 68 -1.54 3.87 7.23
C ILE A 68 -0.71 2.83 7.98
N PRO A 69 -0.01 3.19 9.06
CA PRO A 69 0.77 2.23 9.82
C PRO A 69 -0.13 1.12 10.38
N LEU A 70 0.31 -0.13 10.26
CA LEU A 70 -0.39 -1.31 10.73
C LEU A 70 0.45 -2.03 11.78
N GLU A 71 -0.11 -2.21 12.95
CA GLU A 71 0.47 -3.01 14.00
C GLU A 71 -0.15 -4.40 13.98
N ILE A 72 0.70 -5.44 14.01
CA ILE A 72 0.27 -6.84 14.09
C ILE A 72 1.02 -7.47 15.25
N ASN A 73 0.27 -7.96 16.25
CA ASN A 73 0.82 -8.67 17.40
C ASN A 73 0.63 -10.17 17.18
N GLN A 74 1.74 -10.90 17.13
CA GLN A 74 1.78 -12.35 16.97
C GLN A 74 3.02 -12.92 17.65
N SER A 75 2.87 -14.09 18.27
CA SER A 75 4.01 -14.81 18.84
C SER A 75 4.88 -15.45 17.76
N ALA A 76 6.16 -15.58 18.05
CA ALA A 76 7.11 -16.33 17.21
C ALA A 76 6.57 -17.72 16.86
N GLY A 77 6.86 -18.18 15.64
CA GLY A 77 6.37 -19.47 15.13
C GLY A 77 4.93 -19.49 14.64
N THR A 78 4.14 -18.42 14.87
CA THR A 78 2.74 -18.38 14.43
C THR A 78 2.66 -18.07 12.94
N ASN A 79 1.92 -18.91 12.20
CA ASN A 79 1.52 -18.62 10.83
C ASN A 79 0.21 -17.81 10.87
N PHE A 80 0.20 -16.67 10.19
CA PHE A 80 -0.98 -15.83 10.11
C PHE A 80 -1.20 -15.30 8.70
N THR A 81 -2.42 -14.91 8.43
CA THR A 81 -2.85 -14.35 7.14
C THR A 81 -3.59 -13.04 7.38
N VAL A 82 -3.25 -12.02 6.58
CA VAL A 82 -4.01 -10.78 6.48
C VAL A 82 -4.74 -10.77 5.14
N ARG A 83 -6.05 -10.54 5.17
CA ARG A 83 -6.87 -10.47 3.97
C ARG A 83 -7.92 -9.36 4.05
N LEU A 84 -8.23 -8.79 2.90
CA LEU A 84 -9.37 -7.90 2.73
C LEU A 84 -10.65 -8.73 2.80
N GLU A 85 -11.55 -8.42 3.74
CA GLU A 85 -12.82 -9.13 3.89
C GLU A 85 -13.89 -8.54 2.96
N SER A 86 -13.93 -7.23 2.89
CA SER A 86 -14.86 -6.48 2.01
C SER A 86 -14.36 -5.07 1.78
N SER A 87 -14.73 -4.50 0.65
CA SER A 87 -14.58 -3.08 0.34
C SER A 87 -15.84 -2.58 -0.31
N THR A 88 -16.24 -1.35 0.00
CA THR A 88 -17.30 -0.61 -0.71
C THR A 88 -16.71 0.48 -1.61
N ALA A 89 -15.39 0.65 -1.60
CA ALA A 89 -14.64 1.54 -2.46
C ALA A 89 -14.01 0.70 -3.59
N ASP A 90 -14.77 0.50 -4.68
CA ASP A 90 -14.34 -0.33 -5.81
C ASP A 90 -13.16 0.29 -6.57
N ASP A 91 -13.01 1.62 -6.49
CA ASP A 91 -11.95 2.38 -7.13
C ASP A 91 -10.70 2.55 -6.23
N LEU A 92 -10.53 1.71 -5.21
CA LEU A 92 -9.41 1.77 -4.29
C LEU A 92 -8.61 0.48 -4.29
N LYS A 93 -7.31 0.58 -4.59
CA LYS A 93 -6.34 -0.49 -4.37
C LYS A 93 -5.82 -0.40 -2.94
N ILE A 94 -5.77 -1.53 -2.26
CA ILE A 94 -5.30 -1.65 -0.88
C ILE A 94 -4.12 -2.62 -0.85
N TYR A 95 -2.95 -2.11 -0.52
CA TYR A 95 -1.75 -2.91 -0.40
C TYR A 95 -1.37 -3.11 1.06
N LEU A 96 -0.83 -4.28 1.38
CA LEU A 96 -0.05 -4.50 2.59
C LEU A 96 1.43 -4.48 2.24
N GLN A 97 2.16 -3.57 2.86
CA GLN A 97 3.61 -3.47 2.77
C GLN A 97 4.25 -4.16 3.99
N ASP A 98 5.20 -5.06 3.77
CA ASP A 98 6.16 -5.53 4.78
C ASP A 98 7.50 -4.82 4.52
N THR A 99 7.82 -3.82 5.31
CA THR A 99 9.05 -3.00 5.15
C THR A 99 10.30 -3.81 5.42
N PHE A 100 10.23 -4.82 6.28
CA PHE A 100 11.36 -5.69 6.61
C PHE A 100 11.73 -6.60 5.44
N LYS A 101 10.74 -7.17 4.75
CA LYS A 101 10.95 -8.02 3.56
C LYS A 101 10.97 -7.23 2.26
N ASN A 102 10.69 -5.93 2.31
CA ASN A 102 10.52 -5.06 1.15
C ASN A 102 9.54 -5.64 0.10
N THR A 103 8.39 -6.11 0.57
CA THR A 103 7.34 -6.70 -0.26
C THR A 103 6.06 -5.90 -0.18
N LEU A 104 5.30 -5.93 -1.28
CA LEU A 104 4.00 -5.28 -1.41
C LEU A 104 2.97 -6.30 -1.91
N THR A 105 1.88 -6.49 -1.19
CA THR A 105 0.81 -7.44 -1.54
C THR A 105 -0.49 -6.68 -1.79
N LEU A 106 -1.06 -6.80 -2.99
CA LEU A 106 -2.38 -6.22 -3.32
C LEU A 106 -3.48 -7.07 -2.67
N LEU A 107 -4.05 -6.56 -1.58
CA LEU A 107 -5.06 -7.28 -0.79
C LEU A 107 -6.42 -7.42 -1.50
N ASN A 108 -6.67 -6.62 -2.54
CA ASN A 108 -7.86 -6.77 -3.39
C ASN A 108 -7.85 -8.08 -4.18
N GLU A 109 -6.67 -8.65 -4.45
CA GLU A 109 -6.50 -9.83 -5.30
C GLU A 109 -5.99 -11.05 -4.53
N SER A 110 -5.17 -10.84 -3.50
CA SER A 110 -4.51 -11.93 -2.78
C SER A 110 -4.37 -11.64 -1.30
N ALA A 111 -4.31 -12.68 -0.49
CA ALA A 111 -4.01 -12.56 0.93
C ALA A 111 -2.50 -12.50 1.17
N PHE A 112 -2.09 -11.72 2.17
CA PHE A 112 -0.74 -11.75 2.70
C PHE A 112 -0.61 -12.84 3.76
N THR A 113 0.40 -13.72 3.65
CA THR A 113 0.66 -14.79 4.63
C THR A 113 2.10 -14.73 5.10
N LEU A 114 2.29 -14.87 6.40
CA LEU A 114 3.60 -14.83 7.04
C LEU A 114 3.65 -15.80 8.23
N THR A 115 4.79 -16.49 8.39
CA THR A 115 5.15 -17.12 9.66
C THR A 115 6.07 -16.16 10.42
N ALA A 116 5.68 -15.76 11.62
CA ALA A 116 6.45 -14.87 12.46
C ALA A 116 7.75 -15.56 12.94
N GLU A 117 8.89 -15.05 12.52
CA GLU A 117 10.19 -15.59 12.95
C GLU A 117 10.51 -15.21 14.40
N ASN A 118 10.06 -14.04 14.83
CA ASN A 118 10.16 -13.50 16.18
C ASN A 118 8.79 -12.98 16.62
N ASP A 119 8.64 -12.68 17.90
CA ASP A 119 7.44 -11.99 18.38
C ASP A 119 7.26 -10.68 17.63
N LEU A 120 6.06 -10.45 17.12
CA LEU A 120 5.66 -9.22 16.47
C LEU A 120 4.82 -8.41 17.45
N SER A 121 5.23 -7.19 17.75
CA SER A 121 4.53 -6.28 18.66
C SER A 121 4.81 -4.81 18.36
N ASP A 122 5.59 -4.52 17.31
CA ASP A 122 6.07 -3.18 17.02
C ASP A 122 5.36 -2.57 15.82
N VAL A 123 5.14 -1.26 15.89
CA VAL A 123 4.74 -0.42 14.76
C VAL A 123 5.93 -0.19 13.84
N GLY A 124 5.67 -0.11 12.53
CA GLY A 124 6.69 0.29 11.54
C GLY A 124 7.14 -0.81 10.60
N ARG A 125 6.85 -2.09 10.92
CA ARG A 125 7.09 -3.16 9.96
C ARG A 125 6.03 -3.22 8.87
N PHE A 126 4.77 -3.10 9.24
CA PHE A 126 3.68 -3.22 8.28
C PHE A 126 2.98 -1.89 8.06
N ASN A 127 2.57 -1.65 6.81
CA ASN A 127 1.72 -0.54 6.44
C ASN A 127 0.58 -1.04 5.54
N LEU A 128 -0.59 -0.44 5.69
CA LEU A 128 -1.60 -0.46 4.64
C LEU A 128 -1.38 0.77 3.77
N ILE A 129 -1.34 0.58 2.45
CA ILE A 129 -1.24 1.67 1.49
C ILE A 129 -2.52 1.64 0.65
N THR A 130 -3.26 2.74 0.67
CA THR A 130 -4.44 2.91 -0.18
C THR A 130 -4.11 3.83 -1.33
N THR A 131 -4.43 3.42 -2.57
CA THR A 131 -4.22 4.21 -3.77
C THR A 131 -5.47 4.20 -4.63
N PRO A 132 -5.85 5.32 -5.28
CA PRO A 132 -6.96 5.33 -6.22
C PRO A 132 -6.63 4.45 -7.44
N VAL A 133 -7.64 3.74 -7.95
CA VAL A 133 -7.56 3.14 -9.27
C VAL A 133 -7.67 4.28 -10.30
N THR A 134 -6.54 4.86 -10.67
CA THR A 134 -6.52 5.82 -11.77
C THR A 134 -6.69 5.05 -13.09
N LEU A 135 -7.46 5.58 -14.05
CA LEU A 135 -7.66 5.00 -15.38
C LEU A 135 -6.40 4.96 -16.26
N SER A 136 -5.22 5.15 -15.69
CA SER A 136 -3.96 5.08 -16.43
C SER A 136 -2.89 4.38 -15.63
N ILE A 137 -2.52 3.22 -16.15
CA ILE A 137 -1.30 2.45 -15.89
C ILE A 137 -1.38 1.53 -14.67
N ASP A 138 -1.74 0.28 -14.93
CA ASP A 138 -1.28 -0.88 -14.20
C ASP A 138 0.24 -0.85 -14.07
N ASP A 139 0.72 -1.19 -12.90
CA ASP A 139 2.06 -1.63 -12.53
C ASP A 139 2.78 -0.80 -11.47
N ILE A 140 2.45 -1.09 -10.22
CA ILE A 140 3.41 -0.92 -9.11
C ILE A 140 3.88 -2.29 -8.58
N THR A 141 3.66 -3.38 -9.27
CA THR A 141 3.98 -4.73 -8.76
C THR A 141 5.15 -5.43 -9.43
N ASN A 142 6.15 -4.69 -9.94
CA ASN A 142 7.39 -5.35 -10.32
C ASN A 142 8.61 -4.45 -10.10
N ASN A 143 9.64 -5.00 -9.44
CA ASN A 143 11.00 -4.45 -9.36
C ASN A 143 11.68 -4.28 -10.75
N ASN A 144 10.94 -4.38 -11.84
CA ASN A 144 11.36 -4.20 -13.22
C ASN A 144 10.80 -2.90 -13.82
N GLN A 145 10.68 -1.83 -13.04
CA GLN A 145 10.12 -0.58 -13.54
C GLN A 145 11.06 0.07 -14.55
N ILE A 146 10.59 0.20 -15.78
CA ILE A 146 11.20 1.12 -16.74
C ILE A 146 10.88 2.53 -16.29
N ARG A 147 11.93 3.31 -15.99
CA ARG A 147 11.82 4.71 -15.61
C ARG A 147 12.32 5.58 -16.73
N ILE A 148 11.52 6.58 -17.12
CA ILE A 148 11.89 7.54 -18.15
C ILE A 148 11.89 8.92 -17.48
N TYR A 149 13.06 9.55 -17.40
CA TYR A 149 13.20 10.85 -16.78
C TYR A 149 14.28 11.71 -17.44
N LYS A 150 14.17 13.02 -17.22
CA LYS A 150 15.19 13.99 -17.58
C LYS A 150 15.70 14.66 -16.34
N SER A 151 16.99 14.53 -16.04
CA SER A 151 17.63 15.26 -14.95
C SER A 151 17.72 16.76 -15.26
N GLN A 152 17.62 17.59 -14.23
CA GLN A 152 17.73 19.03 -14.40
C GLN A 152 19.09 19.40 -15.00
N GLY A 153 19.10 20.16 -16.09
CA GLY A 153 20.32 20.56 -16.82
C GLY A 153 20.85 19.51 -17.81
N ALA A 154 20.28 18.32 -17.90
CA ALA A 154 20.69 17.32 -18.89
C ALA A 154 20.07 17.58 -20.27
N ASN A 155 20.83 17.32 -21.35
CA ASN A 155 20.36 17.37 -22.73
C ASN A 155 19.92 16.01 -23.28
N TYR A 156 19.69 15.03 -22.39
CA TYR A 156 19.27 13.67 -22.74
C TYR A 156 18.15 13.21 -21.82
N ILE A 157 17.43 12.19 -22.28
CA ILE A 157 16.42 11.45 -21.51
C ILE A 157 17.05 10.14 -21.07
N THR A 158 16.91 9.79 -19.81
CA THR A 158 17.34 8.51 -19.26
C THR A 158 16.18 7.52 -19.30
N VAL A 159 16.42 6.33 -19.82
CA VAL A 159 15.54 5.16 -19.73
C VAL A 159 16.27 4.13 -18.89
N ASP A 160 15.74 3.84 -17.70
CA ASP A 160 16.31 2.91 -16.73
C ASP A 160 15.40 1.70 -16.56
N GLY A 161 15.95 0.54 -16.16
CA GLY A 161 15.18 -0.69 -15.92
C GLY A 161 15.03 -1.61 -17.12
N LEU A 162 15.69 -1.34 -18.27
CA LEU A 162 15.62 -2.19 -19.48
C LEU A 162 16.38 -3.53 -19.33
N SER A 163 17.27 -3.65 -18.36
CA SER A 163 18.12 -4.87 -18.17
C SER A 163 17.32 -6.16 -17.89
N ASN A 164 16.04 -6.04 -17.61
CA ASN A 164 15.14 -7.16 -17.30
C ASN A 164 14.17 -7.49 -18.43
N THR A 165 14.29 -6.84 -19.59
CA THR A 165 13.47 -7.17 -20.77
C THR A 165 14.19 -8.20 -21.64
N ASN A 166 13.50 -9.29 -21.99
CA ASN A 166 13.99 -10.26 -22.94
C ASN A 166 13.58 -9.81 -24.35
N GLY A 167 14.45 -9.06 -25.03
CA GLY A 167 14.26 -8.62 -26.41
C GLY A 167 14.48 -7.13 -26.63
N ASP A 168 14.45 -6.72 -27.89
CA ASP A 168 14.61 -5.33 -28.31
C ASP A 168 13.40 -4.49 -27.86
N VAL A 169 13.67 -3.31 -27.33
CA VAL A 169 12.65 -2.35 -26.87
C VAL A 169 12.62 -1.15 -27.79
N ASP A 170 11.46 -0.86 -28.38
CA ASP A 170 11.26 0.32 -29.22
C ASP A 170 10.87 1.54 -28.37
N PHE A 171 11.76 2.53 -28.35
CA PHE A 171 11.52 3.83 -27.73
C PHE A 171 11.04 4.84 -28.80
N LYS A 172 9.88 5.47 -28.57
CA LYS A 172 9.32 6.51 -29.43
C LYS A 172 8.94 7.74 -28.63
N LEU A 173 9.42 8.91 -29.04
CA LEU A 173 9.11 10.20 -28.43
C LEU A 173 8.23 11.00 -29.37
N TYR A 174 7.13 11.54 -28.84
CA TYR A 174 6.19 12.39 -29.57
C TYR A 174 6.15 13.78 -28.94
N ASN A 175 5.90 14.80 -29.76
CA ASN A 175 5.62 16.14 -29.25
C ASN A 175 4.16 16.27 -28.78
N ILE A 176 3.80 17.44 -28.24
CA ILE A 176 2.45 17.71 -27.74
C ILE A 176 1.34 17.66 -28.80
N THR A 177 1.71 17.72 -30.11
CA THR A 177 0.78 17.63 -31.23
C THR A 177 0.69 16.21 -31.78
N GLY A 178 1.37 15.23 -31.18
CA GLY A 178 1.37 13.84 -31.59
C GLY A 178 2.35 13.51 -32.76
N ALA A 179 3.20 14.45 -33.19
CA ALA A 179 4.20 14.18 -34.19
C ALA A 179 5.40 13.44 -33.60
N LEU A 180 5.87 12.37 -34.25
CA LEU A 180 7.04 11.59 -33.86
C LEU A 180 8.30 12.47 -33.93
N VAL A 181 9.02 12.62 -32.81
CA VAL A 181 10.26 13.40 -32.69
C VAL A 181 11.49 12.48 -32.75
N MET A 182 11.40 11.30 -32.14
CA MET A 182 12.49 10.33 -32.07
C MET A 182 11.95 8.90 -32.03
N SER A 183 12.64 7.99 -32.70
CA SER A 183 12.47 6.54 -32.57
C SER A 183 13.83 5.90 -32.44
N LYS A 184 13.96 4.97 -31.44
CA LYS A 184 15.20 4.23 -31.23
C LYS A 184 14.86 2.85 -30.66
N THR A 185 15.49 1.82 -31.18
CA THR A 185 15.48 0.47 -30.60
C THR A 185 16.65 0.35 -29.61
N LEU A 186 16.38 -0.13 -28.42
CA LEU A 186 17.31 -0.26 -27.30
C LEU A 186 17.48 -1.72 -26.92
#